data_72b7f152aeec91275cc184c41a285237
#
_entry.id   72b7f152aeec91275cc184c41a285237
#
_cell.length_a   1.000
_cell.length_b   1.000
_cell.length_c   1.000
_cell.angle_alpha   90.00
_cell.angle_beta   90.00
_cell.angle_gamma   90.00
#
_symmetry.space_group_name_H-M   'P 1'
#
loop_
_entity.id
_entity.type
_entity.pdbx_description
1 polymer ?
#
loop_
_entity_poly.entity_id
_entity_poly.type
_entity_poly.pdbx_seq_one_letter_code
_entity_poly.pdbx_strand_id
1 'polypeptide(L)'
;KKDRFFAVFDGMGGGEYGEIASYIAAKATEQYLNAEEAADVAGKKNYLEKMCTYVNEGIFKETLRLNAEMMGSTLAGLYFTGSRVWTVNVGDSRCFLLRDGKLQQISKDQTDEVYMKENGIQGRKPYLTQYMGMNPEEVRVLPYTDCLQIKKGDRFLICSDGVSDMVSIELLETMMLQMQRPAKCVNTIITAALEAGGKDNITAIVLEINR
;
A
#
# COMPACT_ATOMS: atom_id res chain seq x y z
N LYS A 1 -10.85 -0.43 22.35
CA LYS A 1 -11.07 0.12 20.99
C LYS A 1 -10.90 -1.04 20.01
N LYS A 2 -11.79 -1.15 19.02
CA LYS A 2 -11.69 -2.17 17.99
C LYS A 2 -10.53 -1.79 17.05
N ASP A 3 -9.65 -2.73 16.72
CA ASP A 3 -8.58 -2.56 15.75
C ASP A 3 -9.16 -2.18 14.37
N ARG A 4 -8.44 -1.42 13.58
CA ARG A 4 -8.86 -0.96 12.25
C ARG A 4 -7.73 -1.09 11.26
N PHE A 5 -8.06 -1.59 10.08
CA PHE A 5 -7.13 -1.69 8.96
C PHE A 5 -7.65 -0.86 7.78
N PHE A 6 -6.77 -0.09 7.17
CA PHE A 6 -7.02 0.67 5.95
C PHE A 6 -5.92 0.35 4.97
N ALA A 7 -6.26 0.04 3.73
CA ALA A 7 -5.28 -0.34 2.72
C ALA A 7 -5.70 0.06 1.31
N VAL A 8 -4.70 0.24 0.47
CA VAL A 8 -4.80 0.34 -0.98
C VAL A 8 -4.15 -0.90 -1.58
N PHE A 9 -4.79 -1.45 -2.59
CA PHE A 9 -4.34 -2.59 -3.38
C PHE A 9 -4.32 -2.15 -4.84
N ASP A 10 -3.16 -2.20 -5.46
CA ASP A 10 -2.98 -1.85 -6.87
C ASP A 10 -2.69 -3.12 -7.67
N GLY A 11 -3.56 -3.42 -8.62
CA GLY A 11 -3.54 -4.67 -9.36
C GLY A 11 -2.63 -4.59 -10.57
N MET A 12 -1.75 -5.57 -10.75
CA MET A 12 -0.86 -5.72 -11.88
C MET A 12 -1.14 -7.02 -12.64
N GLY A 13 -0.96 -6.95 -13.96
CA GLY A 13 -1.21 -8.06 -14.89
C GLY A 13 -1.82 -7.55 -16.19
N GLY A 14 -1.53 -8.19 -17.30
CA GLY A 14 -2.05 -7.77 -18.61
C GLY A 14 -3.58 -7.81 -18.66
N GLY A 15 -4.22 -6.71 -19.08
CA GLY A 15 -5.66 -6.63 -19.25
C GLY A 15 -6.48 -6.78 -17.96
N GLU A 16 -7.44 -7.71 -17.93
CA GLU A 16 -8.41 -7.87 -16.82
C GLU A 16 -7.81 -8.47 -15.53
N TYR A 17 -6.62 -9.04 -15.57
CA TYR A 17 -6.07 -9.79 -14.43
C TYR A 17 -5.65 -8.90 -13.25
N GLY A 18 -5.26 -7.65 -13.49
CA GLY A 18 -4.95 -6.69 -12.44
C GLY A 18 -6.15 -6.39 -11.53
N GLU A 19 -7.34 -6.17 -12.12
CA GLU A 19 -8.58 -5.94 -11.38
C GLU A 19 -8.95 -7.15 -10.51
N ILE A 20 -8.79 -8.35 -11.05
CA ILE A 20 -9.07 -9.60 -10.33
C ILE A 20 -8.09 -9.74 -9.15
N ALA A 21 -6.79 -9.48 -9.38
CA ALA A 21 -5.76 -9.61 -8.36
C ALA A 21 -6.00 -8.65 -7.18
N SER A 22 -6.24 -7.37 -7.45
CA SER A 22 -6.51 -6.37 -6.40
C SER A 22 -7.82 -6.64 -5.65
N TYR A 23 -8.85 -7.13 -6.34
CA TYR A 23 -10.10 -7.55 -5.71
C TYR A 23 -9.88 -8.74 -4.76
N ILE A 24 -9.15 -9.78 -5.20
CA ILE A 24 -8.81 -10.93 -4.35
C ILE A 24 -7.96 -10.48 -3.17
N ALA A 25 -6.97 -9.62 -3.39
CA ALA A 25 -6.14 -9.08 -2.32
C ALA A 25 -6.98 -8.42 -1.22
N ALA A 26 -7.92 -7.56 -1.61
CA ALA A 26 -8.82 -6.90 -0.67
C ALA A 26 -9.71 -7.89 0.07
N LYS A 27 -10.32 -8.85 -0.63
CA LYS A 27 -11.22 -9.85 -0.04
C LYS A 27 -10.50 -10.85 0.86
N ALA A 28 -9.34 -11.36 0.45
CA ALA A 28 -8.55 -12.27 1.27
C ALA A 28 -8.03 -11.57 2.54
N THR A 29 -7.63 -10.30 2.44
CA THR A 29 -7.26 -9.49 3.61
C THR A 29 -8.43 -9.35 4.58
N GLU A 30 -9.62 -8.99 4.09
CA GLU A 30 -10.85 -8.90 4.90
C GLU A 30 -11.17 -10.24 5.59
N GLN A 31 -11.10 -11.34 4.86
CA GLN A 31 -11.33 -12.69 5.39
C GLN A 31 -10.35 -13.04 6.50
N TYR A 32 -9.05 -12.83 6.27
CA TYR A 32 -8.01 -13.11 7.27
C TYR A 32 -8.21 -12.30 8.55
N LEU A 33 -8.46 -11.00 8.43
CA LEU A 33 -8.67 -10.10 9.57
C LEU A 33 -9.95 -10.41 10.37
N ASN A 34 -10.94 -11.04 9.76
CA ASN A 34 -12.18 -11.45 10.43
C ASN A 34 -12.11 -12.86 11.04
N ALA A 35 -11.28 -13.74 10.48
CA ALA A 35 -11.16 -15.14 10.92
C ALA A 35 -10.10 -15.34 12.02
N GLU A 36 -8.98 -14.61 11.92
CA GLU A 36 -7.85 -14.74 12.82
C GLU A 36 -7.90 -13.71 13.95
N GLU A 37 -7.72 -14.17 15.19
CA GLU A 37 -7.56 -13.26 16.31
C GLU A 37 -6.28 -12.43 16.15
N ALA A 38 -6.44 -11.12 16.24
CA ALA A 38 -5.33 -10.19 16.16
C ALA A 38 -4.36 -10.45 17.34
N ALA A 39 -3.13 -10.81 17.01
CA ALA A 39 -2.06 -10.99 17.98
C ALA A 39 -1.86 -9.73 18.86
N ASP A 40 -1.29 -9.91 20.02
CA ASP A 40 -0.81 -8.80 20.85
C ASP A 40 0.24 -7.93 20.10
N VAL A 41 0.72 -6.87 20.74
CA VAL A 41 1.68 -5.96 20.10
C VAL A 41 2.97 -6.68 19.70
N ALA A 42 3.43 -7.66 20.49
CA ALA A 42 4.66 -8.40 20.22
C ALA A 42 4.51 -9.33 18.99
N GLY A 43 3.35 -9.97 18.85
CA GLY A 43 3.04 -10.89 17.75
C GLY A 43 2.55 -10.19 16.47
N LYS A 44 2.28 -8.87 16.50
CA LYS A 44 1.60 -8.16 15.42
C LYS A 44 2.35 -8.19 14.09
N LYS A 45 3.67 -8.09 14.12
CA LYS A 45 4.50 -8.22 12.91
C LYS A 45 4.25 -9.55 12.21
N ASN A 46 4.38 -10.65 12.94
CA ASN A 46 4.16 -12.00 12.41
C ASN A 46 2.71 -12.20 11.93
N TYR A 47 1.74 -11.61 12.62
CA TYR A 47 0.33 -11.63 12.22
C TYR A 47 0.13 -10.98 10.84
N LEU A 48 0.71 -9.79 10.60
CA LEU A 48 0.63 -9.09 9.32
C LEU A 48 1.42 -9.80 8.22
N GLU A 49 2.57 -10.39 8.53
CA GLU A 49 3.33 -11.21 7.59
C GLU A 49 2.56 -12.45 7.14
N LYS A 50 1.89 -13.14 8.07
CA LYS A 50 1.01 -14.28 7.76
C LYS A 50 -0.19 -13.86 6.91
N MET A 51 -0.77 -12.70 7.19
CA MET A 51 -1.83 -12.13 6.36
C MET A 51 -1.36 -11.96 4.91
N CYS A 52 -0.18 -11.38 4.69
CA CYS A 52 0.37 -11.21 3.34
C CYS A 52 0.62 -12.56 2.65
N THR A 53 1.12 -13.56 3.38
CA THR A 53 1.28 -14.92 2.84
C THR A 53 -0.05 -15.52 2.40
N TYR A 54 -1.08 -15.43 3.26
CA TYR A 54 -2.43 -15.91 2.95
C TYR A 54 -3.01 -15.24 1.70
N VAL A 55 -2.86 -13.92 1.58
CA VAL A 55 -3.30 -13.16 0.41
C VAL A 55 -2.55 -13.57 -0.85
N ASN A 56 -1.22 -13.72 -0.75
CA ASN A 56 -0.38 -14.18 -1.86
C ASN A 56 -0.84 -15.52 -2.43
N GLU A 57 -1.06 -16.50 -1.55
CA GLU A 57 -1.53 -17.83 -1.92
C GLU A 57 -2.91 -17.78 -2.61
N GLY A 58 -3.79 -16.90 -2.12
CA GLY A 58 -5.11 -16.69 -2.72
C GLY A 58 -5.04 -16.18 -4.16
N ILE A 59 -4.19 -15.19 -4.42
CA ILE A 59 -3.99 -14.65 -5.77
C ILE A 59 -3.30 -15.69 -6.66
N PHE A 60 -2.24 -16.32 -6.19
CA PHE A 60 -1.50 -17.32 -6.97
C PHE A 60 -2.39 -18.52 -7.38
N LYS A 61 -3.24 -18.99 -6.46
CA LYS A 61 -4.21 -20.05 -6.78
C LYS A 61 -5.17 -19.64 -7.89
N GLU A 62 -5.60 -18.39 -7.91
CA GLU A 62 -6.49 -17.88 -8.96
C GLU A 62 -5.73 -17.69 -10.29
N THR A 63 -4.45 -17.28 -10.25
CA THR A 63 -3.58 -17.23 -11.43
C THR A 63 -3.55 -18.60 -12.12
N LEU A 64 -3.36 -19.69 -11.37
CA LEU A 64 -3.37 -21.04 -11.89
C LEU A 64 -4.74 -21.45 -12.44
N ARG A 65 -5.83 -21.09 -11.72
CA ARG A 65 -7.21 -21.43 -12.13
C ARG A 65 -7.58 -20.77 -13.46
N LEU A 66 -7.15 -19.53 -13.68
CA LEU A 66 -7.41 -18.76 -14.89
C LEU A 66 -6.42 -19.06 -16.02
N ASN A 67 -5.41 -19.90 -15.76
CA ASN A 67 -4.29 -20.14 -16.67
C ASN A 67 -3.67 -18.82 -17.16
N ALA A 68 -3.62 -17.83 -16.27
CA ALA A 68 -2.98 -16.56 -16.54
C ALA A 68 -1.46 -16.70 -16.46
N GLU A 69 -0.75 -15.95 -17.30
CA GLU A 69 0.72 -15.93 -17.27
C GLU A 69 1.23 -15.33 -15.97
N MET A 70 0.62 -14.21 -15.54
CA MET A 70 0.92 -13.51 -14.31
C MET A 70 -0.25 -12.63 -13.89
N MET A 71 -0.56 -12.64 -12.61
CA MET A 71 -1.40 -11.62 -11.98
C MET A 71 -0.93 -11.36 -10.55
N GLY A 72 -1.00 -10.12 -10.12
CA GLY A 72 -0.54 -9.74 -8.79
C GLY A 72 -1.17 -8.46 -8.30
N SER A 73 -0.90 -8.15 -7.05
CA SER A 73 -1.33 -6.88 -6.44
C SER A 73 -0.28 -6.36 -5.48
N THR A 74 -0.16 -5.05 -5.39
CA THR A 74 0.52 -4.38 -4.27
C THR A 74 -0.35 -4.44 -3.01
N LEU A 75 0.23 -4.07 -1.89
CA LEU A 75 -0.48 -3.71 -0.66
C LEU A 75 0.26 -2.56 0.02
N ALA A 76 -0.44 -1.46 0.26
CA ALA A 76 -0.02 -0.43 1.20
C ALA A 76 -1.10 -0.31 2.27
N GLY A 77 -0.76 -0.57 3.55
CA GLY A 77 -1.74 -0.67 4.60
C GLY A 77 -1.29 -0.11 5.95
N LEU A 78 -2.27 0.37 6.72
CA LEU A 78 -2.12 0.87 8.08
C LEU A 78 -3.06 0.12 9.02
N TYR A 79 -2.49 -0.60 9.99
CA TYR A 79 -3.22 -1.33 11.02
C TYR A 79 -3.14 -0.59 12.36
N PHE A 80 -4.26 0.00 12.77
CA PHE A 80 -4.36 0.75 14.02
C PHE A 80 -4.79 -0.17 15.17
N THR A 81 -3.98 -0.19 16.23
CA THR A 81 -4.27 -0.94 17.46
C THR A 81 -3.85 -0.13 18.69
N GLY A 82 -4.79 0.14 19.59
CA GLY A 82 -4.54 0.96 20.77
C GLY A 82 -4.00 2.36 20.43
N SER A 83 -2.78 2.65 20.86
CA SER A 83 -2.04 3.89 20.59
C SER A 83 -0.96 3.74 19.50
N ARG A 84 -0.99 2.66 18.74
CA ARG A 84 0.01 2.36 17.72
C ARG A 84 -0.63 2.18 16.35
N VAL A 85 0.17 2.43 15.32
CA VAL A 85 -0.13 2.06 13.95
C VAL A 85 1.02 1.22 13.40
N TRP A 86 0.68 0.14 12.73
CA TRP A 86 1.59 -0.69 11.98
C TRP A 86 1.44 -0.37 10.50
N THR A 87 2.55 -0.07 9.85
CA THR A 87 2.63 -0.05 8.39
C THR A 87 2.88 -1.47 7.90
N VAL A 88 2.18 -1.89 6.87
CA VAL A 88 2.47 -3.10 6.11
C VAL A 88 2.45 -2.77 4.62
N ASN A 89 3.48 -3.19 3.90
CA ASN A 89 3.62 -2.84 2.50
C ASN A 89 4.26 -3.99 1.72
N VAL A 90 3.70 -4.25 0.54
CA VAL A 90 4.24 -5.12 -0.50
C VAL A 90 4.10 -4.38 -1.83
N GLY A 91 5.20 -4.16 -2.54
CA GLY A 91 5.23 -3.40 -3.79
C GLY A 91 5.60 -1.93 -3.60
N ASP A 92 5.07 -1.06 -4.45
CA ASP A 92 5.39 0.37 -4.58
C ASP A 92 4.22 1.33 -4.31
N SER A 93 3.05 0.82 -3.95
CA SER A 93 2.02 1.65 -3.31
C SER A 93 2.52 2.14 -1.95
N ARG A 94 2.19 3.37 -1.56
CA ARG A 94 2.89 4.07 -0.48
C ARG A 94 1.98 4.47 0.67
N CYS A 95 2.57 4.48 1.88
CA CYS A 95 1.99 5.09 3.07
C CYS A 95 2.86 6.27 3.50
N PHE A 96 2.22 7.41 3.80
CA PHE A 96 2.86 8.62 4.29
C PHE A 96 2.26 9.05 5.63
N LEU A 97 3.07 9.69 6.45
CA LEU A 97 2.69 10.35 7.69
C LEU A 97 3.03 11.84 7.61
N LEU A 98 2.03 12.69 7.77
CA LEU A 98 2.21 14.11 8.07
C LEU A 98 2.19 14.31 9.58
N ARG A 99 3.31 14.70 10.14
CA ARG A 99 3.51 15.00 11.57
C ARG A 99 4.39 16.23 11.71
N ASP A 100 4.05 17.11 12.64
CA ASP A 100 4.84 18.31 12.95
C ASP A 100 5.15 19.17 11.70
N GLY A 101 4.20 19.24 10.77
CA GLY A 101 4.30 20.00 9.52
C GLY A 101 5.12 19.34 8.41
N LYS A 102 5.58 18.10 8.59
CA LYS A 102 6.43 17.37 7.63
C LYS A 102 5.76 16.09 7.16
N LEU A 103 5.72 15.89 5.84
CA LEU A 103 5.28 14.65 5.22
C LEU A 103 6.47 13.70 5.04
N GLN A 104 6.34 12.48 5.54
CA GLN A 104 7.35 11.43 5.42
C GLN A 104 6.73 10.14 4.91
N GLN A 105 7.38 9.48 3.96
CA GLN A 105 7.02 8.12 3.59
C GLN A 105 7.40 7.17 4.73
N ILE A 106 6.44 6.36 5.17
CA ILE A 106 6.59 5.37 6.24
C ILE A 106 6.50 3.93 5.74
N SER A 107 6.23 3.74 4.45
CA SER A 107 6.39 2.47 3.71
C SER A 107 7.75 2.44 3.01
N LYS A 108 8.10 1.28 2.46
CA LYS A 108 9.34 1.12 1.68
C LYS A 108 9.02 0.48 0.35
N ASP A 109 9.31 1.19 -0.73
CA ASP A 109 9.11 0.67 -2.08
C ASP A 109 9.98 -0.56 -2.33
N GLN A 110 9.39 -1.57 -2.93
CA GLN A 110 10.04 -2.83 -3.26
C GLN A 110 10.14 -2.97 -4.78
N THR A 111 11.07 -2.19 -5.34
CA THR A 111 11.36 -2.13 -6.77
C THR A 111 12.83 -2.34 -7.04
N ASP A 112 13.18 -2.53 -8.32
CA ASP A 112 14.57 -2.61 -8.77
C ASP A 112 15.22 -1.23 -9.04
N GLU A 113 14.64 -0.14 -8.52
CA GLU A 113 15.14 1.23 -8.75
C GLU A 113 16.60 1.41 -8.32
N VAL A 114 16.98 0.82 -7.18
CA VAL A 114 18.38 0.89 -6.68
C VAL A 114 19.31 0.19 -7.67
N TYR A 115 18.94 -1.01 -8.11
CA TYR A 115 19.70 -1.75 -9.12
C TYR A 115 19.83 -0.97 -10.44
N MET A 116 18.74 -0.33 -10.88
CA MET A 116 18.76 0.52 -12.07
C MET A 116 19.73 1.69 -11.93
N LYS A 117 19.70 2.40 -10.80
CA LYS A 117 20.61 3.52 -10.52
C LYS A 117 22.08 3.08 -10.50
N GLU A 118 22.38 1.97 -9.83
CA GLU A 118 23.74 1.42 -9.73
C GLU A 118 24.29 0.94 -11.10
N ASN A 119 23.42 0.48 -12.00
CA ASN A 119 23.80 -0.01 -13.32
C ASN A 119 23.53 0.98 -14.46
N GLY A 120 23.15 2.23 -14.16
CA GLY A 120 22.92 3.28 -15.15
C GLY A 120 21.75 2.99 -16.10
N ILE A 121 20.78 2.15 -15.69
CA ILE A 121 19.61 1.81 -16.50
C ILE A 121 18.60 2.95 -16.44
N GLN A 122 18.25 3.47 -17.61
CA GLN A 122 17.29 4.56 -17.77
C GLN A 122 16.24 4.20 -18.83
N GLY A 123 15.16 5.01 -18.92
CA GLY A 123 14.16 4.90 -19.99
C GLY A 123 13.02 3.92 -19.74
N ARG A 124 12.96 3.29 -18.55
CA ARG A 124 11.80 2.52 -18.10
C ARG A 124 11.43 2.82 -16.65
N LYS A 125 10.19 2.52 -16.28
CA LYS A 125 9.77 2.49 -14.88
C LYS A 125 10.45 1.32 -14.15
N PRO A 126 10.81 1.46 -12.85
CA PRO A 126 11.28 0.35 -12.04
C PRO A 126 10.27 -0.80 -11.99
N TYR A 127 10.76 -2.04 -12.02
CA TYR A 127 9.92 -3.22 -11.85
C TYR A 127 9.75 -3.55 -10.37
N LEU A 128 8.60 -4.08 -10.01
CA LEU A 128 8.36 -4.62 -8.67
C LEU A 128 9.27 -5.83 -8.41
N THR A 129 9.94 -5.82 -7.26
CA THR A 129 10.71 -6.96 -6.75
C THR A 129 9.91 -7.81 -5.77
N GLN A 130 8.81 -7.26 -5.24
CA GLN A 130 7.85 -7.94 -4.39
C GLN A 130 6.43 -7.50 -4.76
N TYR A 131 5.53 -8.44 -4.88
CA TYR A 131 4.09 -8.26 -5.06
C TYR A 131 3.34 -9.49 -4.52
N MET A 132 2.07 -9.41 -4.26
CA MET A 132 1.24 -10.54 -3.88
C MET A 132 0.71 -11.24 -5.13
N GLY A 133 0.79 -12.57 -5.16
CA GLY A 133 0.51 -13.41 -6.32
C GLY A 133 1.75 -14.12 -6.88
N MET A 134 2.90 -13.97 -6.20
CA MET A 134 4.14 -14.69 -6.54
C MET A 134 3.99 -16.18 -6.23
N ASN A 135 4.66 -17.02 -7.05
CA ASN A 135 4.69 -18.46 -6.81
C ASN A 135 5.33 -18.77 -5.43
N PRO A 136 4.57 -19.29 -4.45
CA PRO A 136 5.09 -19.52 -3.10
C PRO A 136 6.13 -20.64 -3.01
N GLU A 137 6.23 -21.50 -4.03
CA GLU A 137 7.27 -22.54 -4.11
C GLU A 137 8.62 -21.99 -4.55
N GLU A 138 8.65 -20.86 -5.25
CA GLU A 138 9.87 -20.24 -5.77
C GLU A 138 10.32 -19.06 -4.94
N VAL A 139 9.37 -18.20 -4.53
CA VAL A 139 9.67 -16.92 -3.87
C VAL A 139 8.73 -16.67 -2.70
N ARG A 140 9.30 -16.37 -1.55
CA ARG A 140 8.52 -15.93 -0.39
C ARG A 140 8.20 -14.45 -0.48
N VAL A 141 6.94 -14.07 -0.27
CA VAL A 141 6.56 -12.67 -0.07
C VAL A 141 7.14 -12.16 1.24
N LEU A 142 7.85 -11.03 1.16
CA LEU A 142 8.54 -10.38 2.27
C LEU A 142 7.96 -8.98 2.48
N PRO A 143 6.86 -8.83 3.22
CA PRO A 143 6.28 -7.52 3.46
C PRO A 143 7.22 -6.65 4.31
N TYR A 144 7.33 -5.37 3.95
CA TYR A 144 7.89 -4.38 4.86
C TYR A 144 6.87 -4.10 5.96
N THR A 145 7.32 -4.11 7.20
CA THR A 145 6.48 -3.79 8.36
C THR A 145 7.25 -2.91 9.33
N ASP A 146 6.59 -1.85 9.79
CA ASP A 146 7.11 -0.96 10.83
C ASP A 146 6.00 -0.56 11.79
N CYS A 147 6.34 -0.10 12.99
CA CYS A 147 5.39 0.26 14.02
C CYS A 147 5.76 1.58 14.67
N LEU A 148 4.83 2.50 14.68
CA LEU A 148 5.02 3.79 15.34
C LEU A 148 3.86 4.12 16.31
N GLN A 149 4.14 4.98 17.28
CA GLN A 149 3.13 5.52 18.17
C GLN A 149 2.38 6.66 17.48
N ILE A 150 1.04 6.58 17.48
CA ILE A 150 0.20 7.66 16.94
C ILE A 150 0.15 8.84 17.91
N LYS A 151 0.07 10.04 17.36
CA LYS A 151 -0.15 11.29 18.10
C LYS A 151 -1.43 11.97 17.61
N LYS A 152 -2.03 12.77 18.46
CA LYS A 152 -3.12 13.65 18.05
C LYS A 152 -2.62 14.63 16.98
N GLY A 153 -3.40 14.78 15.93
CA GLY A 153 -3.05 15.65 14.79
C GLY A 153 -2.24 14.95 13.70
N ASP A 154 -1.80 13.69 13.91
CA ASP A 154 -1.21 12.90 12.82
C ASP A 154 -2.19 12.76 11.66
N ARG A 155 -1.70 12.93 10.45
CA ARG A 155 -2.46 12.64 9.24
C ARG A 155 -1.70 11.63 8.39
N PHE A 156 -2.44 10.69 7.84
CA PHE A 156 -1.89 9.63 7.00
C PHE A 156 -2.46 9.72 5.60
N LEU A 157 -1.62 9.46 4.61
CA LEU A 157 -2.03 9.21 3.23
C LEU A 157 -1.58 7.80 2.85
N ILE A 158 -2.49 7.02 2.29
CA ILE A 158 -2.20 5.74 1.64
C ILE A 158 -2.58 5.92 0.18
N CYS A 159 -1.70 5.57 -0.76
CA CYS A 159 -2.00 5.75 -2.18
C CYS A 159 -1.31 4.72 -3.07
N SER A 160 -1.89 4.50 -4.26
CA SER A 160 -1.22 3.83 -5.36
C SER A 160 -0.16 4.74 -6.01
N ASP A 161 0.69 4.17 -6.83
CA ASP A 161 1.72 4.87 -7.59
C ASP A 161 1.14 5.89 -8.58
N GLY A 162 -0.09 5.67 -9.10
CA GLY A 162 -0.82 6.65 -9.90
C GLY A 162 -1.01 8.01 -9.23
N VAL A 163 -0.87 8.09 -7.89
CA VAL A 163 -0.78 9.36 -7.16
C VAL A 163 0.68 9.83 -7.07
N SER A 164 1.55 8.99 -6.51
CA SER A 164 2.91 9.40 -6.14
C SER A 164 3.89 9.52 -7.32
N ASP A 165 3.55 8.98 -8.49
CA ASP A 165 4.28 9.21 -9.73
C ASP A 165 3.84 10.51 -10.44
N MET A 166 2.64 11.00 -10.14
CA MET A 166 2.08 12.21 -10.74
C MET A 166 2.24 13.45 -9.86
N VAL A 167 2.26 13.29 -8.54
CA VAL A 167 2.27 14.41 -7.58
C VAL A 167 3.51 14.32 -6.70
N SER A 168 4.33 15.38 -6.70
CA SER A 168 5.55 15.40 -5.88
C SER A 168 5.23 15.39 -4.38
N ILE A 169 6.19 14.90 -3.57
CA ILE A 169 6.01 14.81 -2.12
C ILE A 169 5.81 16.21 -1.49
N GLU A 170 6.43 17.24 -2.04
CA GLU A 170 6.29 18.63 -1.57
C GLU A 170 4.88 19.15 -1.83
N LEU A 171 4.29 18.79 -2.96
CA LEU A 171 2.93 19.18 -3.29
C LEU A 171 1.91 18.39 -2.45
N LEU A 172 2.13 17.10 -2.22
CA LEU A 172 1.33 16.29 -1.30
C LEU A 172 1.38 16.86 0.13
N GLU A 173 2.57 17.24 0.62
CA GLU A 173 2.76 17.90 1.92
C GLU A 173 1.93 19.17 2.01
N THR A 174 2.04 20.05 1.01
CA THR A 174 1.30 21.30 0.93
C THR A 174 -0.22 21.07 0.98
N MET A 175 -0.74 20.14 0.19
CA MET A 175 -2.16 19.80 0.16
C MET A 175 -2.64 19.25 1.51
N MET A 176 -1.87 18.35 2.11
CA MET A 176 -2.20 17.76 3.40
C MET A 176 -2.14 18.77 4.54
N LEU A 177 -1.29 19.78 4.47
CA LEU A 177 -1.22 20.88 5.45
C LEU A 177 -2.40 21.85 5.29
N GLN A 178 -2.72 22.24 4.08
CA GLN A 178 -3.73 23.30 3.82
C GLN A 178 -5.17 22.79 3.93
N MET A 179 -5.42 21.53 3.58
CA MET A 179 -6.77 20.96 3.53
C MET A 179 -7.15 20.33 4.87
N GLN A 180 -7.84 21.04 5.73
CA GLN A 180 -8.22 20.57 7.06
C GLN A 180 -9.14 19.35 7.07
N ARG A 181 -10.04 19.20 6.07
CA ARG A 181 -10.98 18.07 6.01
C ARG A 181 -10.38 16.93 5.16
N PRO A 182 -10.25 15.69 5.69
CA PRO A 182 -9.70 14.56 4.95
C PRO A 182 -10.38 14.31 3.59
N ALA A 183 -11.71 14.42 3.52
CA ALA A 183 -12.46 14.23 2.28
C ALA A 183 -12.13 15.30 1.22
N LYS A 184 -11.89 16.55 1.62
CA LYS A 184 -11.46 17.59 0.68
C LYS A 184 -10.01 17.38 0.26
N CYS A 185 -9.17 16.96 1.20
CA CYS A 185 -7.76 16.69 0.93
C CYS A 185 -7.61 15.58 -0.12
N VAL A 186 -8.28 14.44 0.06
CA VAL A 186 -8.18 13.32 -0.89
C VAL A 186 -8.69 13.72 -2.28
N ASN A 187 -9.79 14.47 -2.37
CA ASN A 187 -10.28 14.94 -3.67
C ASN A 187 -9.29 15.89 -4.36
N THR A 188 -8.64 16.79 -3.60
CA THR A 188 -7.61 17.68 -4.15
C THR A 188 -6.41 16.91 -4.66
N ILE A 189 -5.95 15.87 -3.94
CA ILE A 189 -4.85 14.99 -4.36
C ILE A 189 -5.20 14.26 -5.66
N ILE A 190 -6.39 13.65 -5.72
CA ILE A 190 -6.85 12.93 -6.92
C ILE A 190 -6.95 13.89 -8.12
N THR A 191 -7.53 15.07 -7.94
CA THR A 191 -7.61 16.08 -9.00
C THR A 191 -6.22 16.48 -9.50
N ALA A 192 -5.26 16.73 -8.61
CA ALA A 192 -3.91 17.07 -8.99
C ALA A 192 -3.20 15.95 -9.77
N ALA A 193 -3.40 14.68 -9.40
CA ALA A 193 -2.85 13.55 -10.12
C ALA A 193 -3.47 13.41 -11.53
N LEU A 194 -4.77 13.65 -11.67
CA LEU A 194 -5.46 13.67 -12.97
C LEU A 194 -4.98 14.82 -13.86
N GLU A 195 -4.84 16.03 -13.31
CA GLU A 195 -4.34 17.20 -14.03
C GLU A 195 -2.88 17.05 -14.45
N ALA A 196 -2.07 16.29 -13.69
CA ALA A 196 -0.69 15.94 -14.06
C ALA A 196 -0.60 14.86 -15.15
N GLY A 197 -1.74 14.37 -15.63
CA GLY A 197 -1.82 13.47 -16.77
C GLY A 197 -2.58 12.17 -16.55
N GLY A 198 -2.84 11.75 -15.29
CA GLY A 198 -3.66 10.58 -14.96
C GLY A 198 -3.23 9.31 -15.71
N LYS A 199 -1.93 9.00 -15.70
CA LYS A 199 -1.35 7.93 -16.52
C LYS A 199 -1.70 6.53 -16.05
N ASP A 200 -2.19 6.40 -14.82
CA ASP A 200 -2.55 5.13 -14.19
C ASP A 200 -3.81 5.27 -13.33
N ASN A 201 -4.32 4.17 -12.79
CA ASN A 201 -5.40 4.19 -11.81
C ASN A 201 -4.98 4.96 -10.55
N ILE A 202 -5.82 5.85 -10.10
CA ILE A 202 -5.53 6.75 -8.99
C ILE A 202 -6.38 6.37 -7.78
N THR A 203 -5.73 5.86 -6.74
CA THR A 203 -6.40 5.50 -5.48
C THR A 203 -5.72 6.17 -4.30
N ALA A 204 -6.49 6.80 -3.43
CA ALA A 204 -5.98 7.46 -2.22
C ALA A 204 -6.93 7.34 -1.03
N ILE A 205 -6.37 7.23 0.16
CA ILE A 205 -7.07 7.30 1.45
C ILE A 205 -6.36 8.33 2.32
N VAL A 206 -7.10 9.29 2.87
CA VAL A 206 -6.59 10.25 3.86
C VAL A 206 -7.25 9.99 5.20
N LEU A 207 -6.45 9.83 6.25
CA LEU A 207 -6.89 9.61 7.62
C LEU A 207 -6.36 10.71 8.54
N GLU A 208 -7.09 11.01 9.62
CA GLU A 208 -6.67 11.97 10.65
C GLU A 208 -6.93 11.42 12.05
N ILE A 209 -5.97 11.63 12.95
CA ILE A 209 -6.05 11.23 14.36
C ILE A 209 -6.58 12.40 15.20
N ASN A 210 -7.83 12.31 15.62
CA ASN A 210 -8.54 13.37 16.35
C ASN A 210 -8.52 13.22 17.88
N ARG A 211 -7.94 12.13 18.43
CA ARG A 211 -7.99 11.84 19.87
C ARG A 211 -6.62 11.55 20.46
#